data_3a3994d35b5eeb46366d4575a98b133f
#
_entry.id   3a3994d35b5eeb46366d4575a98b133f
#
_cell.length_a   1.000
_cell.length_b   1.000
_cell.length_c   1.000
_cell.angle_alpha   90.00
_cell.angle_beta   90.00
_cell.angle_gamma   90.00
#
_symmetry.space_group_name_H-M   'P 1'
#
loop_
_entity.id
_entity.type
_entity.pdbx_description
1 polymer ?
#
loop_
_entity_poly.entity_id
_entity_poly.type
_entity_poly.pdbx_seq_one_letter_code
_entity_poly.pdbx_strand_id
1 'polypeptide(L)'
;NTVTKEIDKPLPELWDLEDYYLFDPGYPEHEKLPSGKFDAVICTDVLEHLPESDLMWVIDEILSYADKMVFINVACLKALKILSNGENAHISVFHYFDWLELMAARLMHFKHLSLYTFFDMYDGNNKVVEKGFKMTFSGDDLRAIELQPREKE
;
A
#
# COMPACT_ATOMS: atom_id res chain seq x y z
N ASN A 1 24.62 10.02 8.45
CA ASN A 1 23.77 10.58 9.52
C ASN A 1 22.46 11.06 8.91
N THR A 2 21.54 10.13 8.70
CA THR A 2 20.16 10.46 8.32
C THR A 2 19.47 10.89 9.59
N VAL A 3 19.25 12.19 9.76
CA VAL A 3 18.39 12.72 10.80
C VAL A 3 16.97 12.33 10.40
N THR A 4 16.49 11.18 10.86
CA THR A 4 15.06 10.94 10.95
C THR A 4 14.55 11.94 11.97
N LYS A 5 13.94 13.04 11.51
CA LYS A 5 13.04 13.81 12.38
C LYS A 5 11.97 12.82 12.81
N GLU A 6 11.96 12.50 14.11
CA GLU A 6 10.81 11.82 14.68
C GLU A 6 9.58 12.66 14.38
N ILE A 7 8.67 12.09 13.61
CA ILE A 7 7.37 12.71 13.37
C ILE A 7 6.55 12.30 14.58
N ASP A 8 6.50 13.20 15.58
CA ASP A 8 5.78 12.97 16.85
C ASP A 8 4.24 12.94 16.68
N LYS A 9 3.74 13.13 15.45
CA LYS A 9 2.30 13.18 15.16
C LYS A 9 1.88 12.00 14.30
N PRO A 10 0.74 11.37 14.59
CA PRO A 10 0.15 10.37 13.69
C PRO A 10 -0.20 10.99 12.32
N LEU A 11 -0.18 10.18 11.26
CA LEU A 11 -0.42 10.63 9.89
C LEU A 11 -1.70 11.47 9.71
N PRO A 12 -2.84 11.13 10.34
CA PRO A 12 -4.05 11.94 10.23
C PRO A 12 -3.87 13.37 10.71
N GLU A 13 -3.16 13.57 11.81
CA GLU A 13 -2.86 14.92 12.33
C GLU A 13 -1.86 15.66 11.45
N LEU A 14 -0.87 14.93 10.89
CA LEU A 14 0.12 15.51 9.99
C LEU A 14 -0.52 16.03 8.69
N TRP A 15 -1.57 15.35 8.23
CA TRP A 15 -2.30 15.70 7.01
C TRP A 15 -3.52 16.58 7.27
N ASP A 16 -3.75 16.99 8.52
CA ASP A 16 -4.88 17.84 8.93
C ASP A 16 -6.24 17.25 8.48
N LEU A 17 -6.42 15.95 8.71
CA LEU A 17 -7.64 15.24 8.36
C LEU A 17 -8.71 15.50 9.44
N GLU A 18 -9.88 15.99 9.01
CA GLU A 18 -11.03 16.24 9.90
C GLU A 18 -11.72 14.95 10.34
N ASP A 19 -11.74 13.94 9.46
CA ASP A 19 -12.38 12.65 9.71
C ASP A 19 -11.49 11.51 9.20
N TYR A 20 -11.26 10.51 10.05
CA TYR A 20 -10.46 9.35 9.71
C TYR A 20 -10.83 8.14 10.55
N TYR A 21 -10.52 6.96 10.03
CA TYR A 21 -10.66 5.68 10.71
C TYR A 21 -9.35 4.91 10.65
N LEU A 22 -8.90 4.39 11.81
CA LEU A 22 -7.72 3.53 11.90
C LEU A 22 -8.17 2.09 12.08
N PHE A 23 -7.61 1.19 11.28
CA PHE A 23 -7.83 -0.24 11.38
C PHE A 23 -6.50 -0.97 11.51
N ASP A 24 -6.37 -1.76 12.56
CA ASP A 24 -5.24 -2.67 12.81
C ASP A 24 -5.76 -3.86 13.62
N PRO A 25 -5.89 -5.08 13.03
CA PRO A 25 -6.41 -6.24 13.74
C PRO A 25 -5.50 -6.72 14.87
N GLY A 26 -4.24 -6.28 14.91
CA GLY A 26 -3.30 -6.56 16.00
C GLY A 26 -3.39 -5.57 17.17
N TYR A 27 -4.19 -4.53 17.05
CA TYR A 27 -4.31 -3.49 18.07
C TYR A 27 -5.77 -3.38 18.58
N PRO A 28 -6.08 -3.77 19.84
CA PRO A 28 -7.46 -3.90 20.35
C PRO A 28 -8.34 -2.66 20.19
N GLU A 29 -7.75 -1.47 20.20
CA GLU A 29 -8.50 -0.21 20.02
C GLU A 29 -8.92 0.02 18.58
N HIS A 30 -8.27 -0.65 17.61
CA HIS A 30 -8.46 -0.48 16.17
C HIS A 30 -8.82 -1.78 15.45
N GLU A 31 -9.17 -2.86 16.17
CA GLU A 31 -9.45 -4.19 15.60
C GLU A 31 -10.76 -4.30 14.81
N LYS A 32 -11.65 -3.31 14.94
CA LYS A 32 -12.96 -3.36 14.30
C LYS A 32 -12.87 -2.84 12.88
N LEU A 33 -13.50 -3.55 11.97
CA LEU A 33 -13.69 -3.06 10.60
C LEU A 33 -14.61 -1.83 10.57
N PRO A 34 -14.37 -0.86 9.69
CA PRO A 34 -15.23 0.32 9.56
C PRO A 34 -16.61 -0.05 9.01
N SER A 35 -17.64 0.72 9.36
CA SER A 35 -18.99 0.57 8.88
C SER A 35 -19.32 1.60 7.80
N GLY A 36 -18.67 1.59 6.67
CA GLY A 36 -18.93 2.57 5.63
C GLY A 36 -17.78 2.69 4.66
N LYS A 37 -17.87 3.68 3.80
CA LYS A 37 -16.83 3.97 2.82
C LYS A 37 -16.17 5.31 3.10
N PHE A 38 -14.98 5.49 2.56
CA PHE A 38 -14.15 6.67 2.71
C PHE A 38 -13.77 7.21 1.35
N ASP A 39 -13.58 8.50 1.24
CA ASP A 39 -13.06 9.13 0.02
C ASP A 39 -11.70 8.52 -0.38
N ALA A 40 -10.88 8.19 0.60
CA ALA A 40 -9.59 7.56 0.40
C ALA A 40 -9.31 6.45 1.41
N VAL A 41 -8.65 5.38 0.97
CA VAL A 41 -8.11 4.32 1.82
C VAL A 41 -6.61 4.25 1.63
N ILE A 42 -5.88 4.12 2.73
CA ILE A 42 -4.41 4.09 2.74
C ILE A 42 -3.96 2.80 3.42
N CYS A 43 -3.09 2.06 2.73
CA CYS A 43 -2.49 0.82 3.23
C CYS A 43 -1.00 0.85 2.93
N THR A 44 -0.17 0.92 3.96
CA THR A 44 1.29 1.01 3.83
C THR A 44 1.97 -0.05 4.67
N ASP A 45 2.95 -0.75 4.07
CA ASP A 45 3.75 -1.77 4.76
C ASP A 45 2.89 -2.86 5.44
N VAL A 46 1.88 -3.40 4.71
CA VAL A 46 0.95 -4.42 5.21
C VAL A 46 0.97 -5.67 4.32
N LEU A 47 0.82 -5.49 3.01
CA LEU A 47 0.56 -6.61 2.09
C LEU A 47 1.71 -7.61 2.02
N GLU A 48 2.95 -7.15 2.11
CA GLU A 48 4.16 -7.99 2.15
C GLU A 48 4.24 -8.90 3.38
N HIS A 49 3.49 -8.59 4.43
CA HIS A 49 3.41 -9.40 5.64
C HIS A 49 2.32 -10.47 5.59
N LEU A 50 1.49 -10.49 4.55
CA LEU A 50 0.39 -11.43 4.41
C LEU A 50 0.81 -12.67 3.62
N PRO A 51 0.22 -13.85 3.90
CA PRO A 51 0.36 -15.01 3.03
C PRO A 51 -0.19 -14.73 1.63
N GLU A 52 0.43 -15.30 0.60
CA GLU A 52 -0.02 -15.17 -0.78
C GLU A 52 -1.50 -15.55 -0.97
N SER A 53 -1.96 -16.58 -0.23
CA SER A 53 -3.37 -17.03 -0.24
C SER A 53 -4.36 -15.95 0.16
N ASP A 54 -3.92 -14.96 0.93
CA ASP A 54 -4.80 -13.94 1.51
C ASP A 54 -4.79 -12.62 0.74
N LEU A 55 -3.79 -12.41 -0.11
CA LEU A 55 -3.59 -11.14 -0.80
C LEU A 55 -4.80 -10.70 -1.62
N MET A 56 -5.42 -11.62 -2.35
CA MET A 56 -6.54 -11.28 -3.25
C MET A 56 -7.75 -10.72 -2.48
N TRP A 57 -8.15 -11.42 -1.41
CA TRP A 57 -9.33 -10.99 -0.65
C TRP A 57 -9.05 -9.75 0.20
N VAL A 58 -7.82 -9.60 0.74
CA VAL A 58 -7.43 -8.38 1.49
C VAL A 58 -7.39 -7.17 0.58
N ILE A 59 -6.83 -7.28 -0.63
CA ILE A 59 -6.85 -6.19 -1.61
C ILE A 59 -8.30 -5.83 -1.98
N ASP A 60 -9.18 -6.80 -2.21
CA ASP A 60 -10.59 -6.55 -2.49
C ASP A 60 -11.27 -5.83 -1.31
N GLU A 61 -10.98 -6.23 -0.09
CA GLU A 61 -11.51 -5.58 1.11
C GLU A 61 -11.06 -4.12 1.19
N ILE A 62 -9.76 -3.85 1.01
CA ILE A 62 -9.20 -2.49 0.97
C ILE A 62 -9.90 -1.64 -0.11
N LEU A 63 -10.02 -2.17 -1.33
CA LEU A 63 -10.68 -1.46 -2.44
C LEU A 63 -12.17 -1.21 -2.16
N SER A 64 -12.85 -2.13 -1.46
CA SER A 64 -14.28 -2.04 -1.16
C SER A 64 -14.64 -0.88 -0.23
N TYR A 65 -13.72 -0.46 0.63
CA TYR A 65 -13.93 0.66 1.54
C TYR A 65 -13.68 2.04 0.90
N ALA A 66 -13.18 2.11 -0.32
CA ALA A 66 -12.90 3.37 -0.99
C ALA A 66 -14.05 3.82 -1.90
N ASP A 67 -14.30 5.14 -1.94
CA ASP A 67 -15.21 5.75 -2.91
C ASP A 67 -14.49 6.46 -4.06
N LYS A 68 -13.26 6.96 -3.84
CA LYS A 68 -12.54 7.75 -4.87
C LYS A 68 -11.15 7.21 -5.16
N MET A 69 -10.37 6.93 -4.11
CA MET A 69 -8.98 6.53 -4.30
C MET A 69 -8.47 5.56 -3.25
N VAL A 70 -7.49 4.77 -3.64
CA VAL A 70 -6.69 3.94 -2.73
C VAL A 70 -5.23 4.24 -2.93
N PHE A 71 -4.49 4.32 -1.84
CA PHE A 71 -3.03 4.41 -1.81
C PHE A 71 -2.46 3.17 -1.14
N ILE A 72 -1.59 2.46 -1.84
CA ILE A 72 -0.91 1.26 -1.33
C ILE A 72 0.59 1.42 -1.50
N ASN A 73 1.34 1.21 -0.41
CA ASN A 73 2.80 1.03 -0.47
C ASN A 73 3.13 -0.41 -0.08
N VAL A 74 4.07 -1.04 -0.81
CA VAL A 74 4.52 -2.41 -0.58
C VAL A 74 6.03 -2.48 -0.69
N ALA A 75 6.69 -3.13 0.28
CA ALA A 75 8.11 -3.43 0.20
C ALA A 75 8.36 -4.71 -0.64
N CYS A 76 9.01 -4.54 -1.79
CA CYS A 76 9.47 -5.65 -2.65
C CYS A 76 10.83 -6.22 -2.20
N LEU A 77 11.16 -6.11 -0.93
CA LEU A 77 12.43 -6.53 -0.33
C LEU A 77 12.16 -7.32 0.95
N LYS A 78 13.15 -8.12 1.34
CA LYS A 78 13.12 -8.79 2.65
C LYS A 78 13.25 -7.77 3.78
N ALA A 79 12.45 -7.96 4.83
CA ALA A 79 12.59 -7.18 6.06
C ALA A 79 13.95 -7.45 6.74
N LEU A 80 14.42 -6.47 7.51
CA LEU A 80 15.53 -6.68 8.42
C LEU A 80 15.15 -7.58 9.62
N LYS A 81 13.84 -7.63 9.93
CA LYS A 81 13.31 -8.39 11.05
C LYS A 81 13.05 -9.84 10.69
N ILE A 82 13.55 -10.74 11.53
CA ILE A 82 13.24 -12.17 11.52
C ILE A 82 12.26 -12.45 12.68
N LEU A 83 11.22 -13.23 12.38
CA LEU A 83 10.20 -13.63 13.34
C LEU A 83 10.74 -14.72 14.28
N SER A 84 10.04 -14.96 15.37
CA SER A 84 10.43 -15.97 16.38
C SER A 84 10.46 -17.42 15.83
N ASN A 85 9.75 -17.70 14.74
CA ASN A 85 9.75 -18.97 14.03
C ASN A 85 10.91 -19.12 13.01
N GLY A 86 11.76 -18.09 12.87
CA GLY A 86 12.89 -18.07 11.94
C GLY A 86 12.55 -17.58 10.53
N GLU A 87 11.30 -17.22 10.25
CA GLU A 87 10.89 -16.68 8.96
C GLU A 87 11.14 -15.16 8.88
N ASN A 88 11.31 -14.65 7.66
CA ASN A 88 11.40 -13.22 7.43
C ASN A 88 10.04 -12.57 7.67
N ALA A 89 10.01 -11.35 8.24
CA ALA A 89 8.75 -10.66 8.49
C ALA A 89 8.01 -10.30 7.20
N HIS A 90 8.70 -10.05 6.10
CA HIS A 90 8.07 -9.97 4.78
C HIS A 90 8.00 -11.38 4.18
N ILE A 91 6.81 -11.97 4.19
CA ILE A 91 6.57 -13.33 3.69
C ILE A 91 6.16 -13.36 2.22
N SER A 92 5.56 -12.29 1.71
CA SER A 92 5.18 -12.12 0.30
C SER A 92 6.08 -11.10 -0.39
N VAL A 93 7.31 -11.54 -0.73
CA VAL A 93 8.30 -10.68 -1.42
C VAL A 93 8.27 -10.99 -2.91
N PHE A 94 7.52 -10.21 -3.67
CA PHE A 94 7.40 -10.32 -5.11
C PHE A 94 8.10 -9.17 -5.82
N HIS A 95 8.33 -9.33 -7.13
CA HIS A 95 8.75 -8.23 -7.97
C HIS A 95 7.58 -7.23 -8.14
N TYR A 96 7.87 -5.96 -8.28
CA TYR A 96 6.82 -4.92 -8.37
C TYR A 96 5.84 -5.14 -9.54
N PHE A 97 6.26 -5.79 -10.63
CA PHE A 97 5.36 -6.15 -11.74
C PHE A 97 4.30 -7.16 -11.31
N ASP A 98 4.65 -8.16 -10.49
CA ASP A 98 3.70 -9.17 -9.99
C ASP A 98 2.64 -8.50 -9.12
N TRP A 99 3.06 -7.54 -8.27
CA TRP A 99 2.15 -6.71 -7.48
C TRP A 99 1.23 -5.85 -8.36
N LEU A 100 1.78 -5.21 -9.42
CA LEU A 100 0.97 -4.42 -10.35
C LEU A 100 -0.07 -5.27 -11.07
N GLU A 101 0.30 -6.47 -11.55
CA GLU A 101 -0.64 -7.39 -12.20
C GLU A 101 -1.75 -7.82 -11.24
N LEU A 102 -1.40 -8.20 -10.01
CA LEU A 102 -2.37 -8.57 -8.98
C LEU A 102 -3.34 -7.42 -8.69
N MET A 103 -2.82 -6.23 -8.43
CA MET A 103 -3.63 -5.04 -8.14
C MET A 103 -4.50 -4.61 -9.33
N ALA A 104 -3.97 -4.69 -10.55
CA ALA A 104 -4.72 -4.40 -11.77
C ALA A 104 -5.90 -5.37 -11.96
N ALA A 105 -5.65 -6.67 -11.73
CA ALA A 105 -6.70 -7.69 -11.79
C ALA A 105 -7.82 -7.45 -10.78
N ARG A 106 -7.50 -6.99 -9.56
CA ARG A 106 -8.51 -6.67 -8.54
C ARG A 106 -9.23 -5.36 -8.83
N LEU A 107 -8.51 -4.33 -9.30
CA LEU A 107 -9.07 -3.03 -9.64
C LEU A 107 -10.13 -3.11 -10.77
N MET A 108 -10.10 -4.14 -11.61
CA MET A 108 -11.13 -4.38 -12.64
C MET A 108 -12.56 -4.47 -12.07
N HIS A 109 -12.70 -4.85 -10.81
CA HIS A 109 -13.99 -4.92 -10.12
C HIS A 109 -14.41 -3.60 -9.47
N PHE A 110 -13.48 -2.60 -9.46
CA PHE A 110 -13.65 -1.30 -8.80
C PHE A 110 -13.27 -0.16 -9.75
N LYS A 111 -13.77 -0.17 -10.98
CA LYS A 111 -13.38 0.73 -12.09
C LYS A 111 -13.55 2.22 -11.81
N HIS A 112 -14.35 2.58 -10.80
CA HIS A 112 -14.55 3.96 -10.38
C HIS A 112 -13.39 4.53 -9.56
N LEU A 113 -12.49 3.66 -9.05
CA LEU A 113 -11.38 4.08 -8.20
C LEU A 113 -10.15 4.52 -9.01
N SER A 114 -9.39 5.43 -8.40
CA SER A 114 -7.98 5.67 -8.73
C SER A 114 -7.10 4.94 -7.74
N LEU A 115 -6.24 4.03 -8.21
CA LEU A 115 -5.29 3.33 -7.38
C LEU A 115 -3.89 3.90 -7.56
N TYR A 116 -3.28 4.34 -6.47
CA TYR A 116 -1.90 4.79 -6.39
C TYR A 116 -1.09 3.73 -5.67
N THR A 117 -0.05 3.22 -6.31
CA THR A 117 0.82 2.19 -5.72
C THR A 117 2.25 2.65 -5.71
N PHE A 118 2.95 2.36 -4.62
CA PHE A 118 4.37 2.60 -4.48
C PHE A 118 5.07 1.33 -4.04
N PHE A 119 6.27 1.11 -4.57
CA PHE A 119 7.05 -0.10 -4.33
C PHE A 119 8.48 0.26 -3.94
N ASP A 120 8.86 -0.12 -2.73
CA ASP A 120 10.24 -0.05 -2.30
C ASP A 120 11.02 -1.27 -2.82
N MET A 121 12.10 -1.04 -3.54
CA MET A 121 12.87 -2.08 -4.21
C MET A 121 14.35 -1.73 -4.27
N TYR A 122 15.21 -2.73 -4.54
CA TYR A 122 16.60 -2.45 -4.85
C TYR A 122 16.77 -2.10 -6.32
N ASP A 123 17.59 -1.06 -6.59
CA ASP A 123 18.09 -0.78 -7.94
C ASP A 123 19.28 -1.69 -8.31
N GLY A 124 19.81 -1.53 -9.52
CA GLY A 124 20.97 -2.30 -10.01
C GLY A 124 22.25 -2.09 -9.20
N ASN A 125 22.30 -1.13 -8.27
CA ASN A 125 23.41 -0.83 -7.38
C ASN A 125 23.14 -1.22 -5.92
N ASN A 126 22.12 -2.03 -5.65
CA ASN A 126 21.67 -2.41 -4.30
C ASN A 126 21.25 -1.23 -3.41
N LYS A 127 20.83 -0.13 -3.99
CA LYS A 127 20.27 1.00 -3.27
C LYS A 127 18.73 0.87 -3.27
N VAL A 128 18.10 1.14 -2.14
CA VAL A 128 16.63 1.19 -2.06
C VAL A 128 16.13 2.39 -2.84
N VAL A 129 15.23 2.14 -3.76
CA VAL A 129 14.54 3.14 -4.58
C VAL A 129 13.04 2.86 -4.55
N GLU A 130 12.25 3.91 -4.74
CA GLU A 130 10.79 3.83 -4.82
C GLU A 130 10.34 3.96 -6.28
N LYS A 131 9.37 3.14 -6.67
CA LYS A 131 8.64 3.28 -7.93
C LYS A 131 7.16 3.46 -7.65
N GLY A 132 6.58 4.51 -8.21
CA GLY A 132 5.16 4.82 -8.07
C GLY A 132 4.39 4.63 -9.38
N PHE A 133 3.13 4.19 -9.26
CA PHE A 133 2.21 4.06 -10.38
C PHE A 133 0.83 4.57 -10.00
N LYS A 134 0.15 5.17 -10.99
CA LYS A 134 -1.26 5.48 -10.91
C LYS A 134 -2.02 4.61 -11.89
N MET A 135 -3.01 3.87 -11.41
CA MET A 135 -3.91 3.06 -12.23
C MET A 135 -5.34 3.61 -12.18
N THR A 136 -5.95 3.77 -13.35
CA THR A 136 -7.34 4.23 -13.50
C THR A 136 -8.00 3.56 -14.68
N PHE A 137 -9.33 3.51 -14.69
CA PHE A 137 -10.10 3.08 -15.86
C PHE A 137 -10.62 4.27 -16.66
N SER A 138 -10.65 4.12 -17.99
CA SER A 138 -11.37 5.01 -18.91
C SER A 138 -12.31 4.13 -19.74
N GLY A 139 -13.58 4.03 -19.30
CA GLY A 139 -14.48 2.96 -19.73
C GLY A 139 -13.96 1.59 -19.26
N ASP A 140 -13.70 0.69 -20.19
CA ASP A 140 -13.16 -0.65 -19.90
C ASP A 140 -11.62 -0.73 -19.99
N ASP A 141 -10.97 0.34 -20.45
CA ASP A 141 -9.52 0.37 -20.65
C ASP A 141 -8.80 0.76 -19.36
N LEU A 142 -7.97 -0.13 -18.85
CA LEU A 142 -7.04 0.17 -17.75
C LEU A 142 -5.87 1.00 -18.27
N ARG A 143 -5.60 2.10 -17.59
CA ARG A 143 -4.42 2.95 -17.81
C ARG A 143 -3.53 2.90 -16.58
N ALA A 144 -2.28 2.52 -16.76
CA ALA A 144 -1.23 2.61 -15.75
C ALA A 144 -0.20 3.65 -16.18
N ILE A 145 0.11 4.58 -15.30
CA ILE A 145 1.08 5.65 -15.54
C ILE A 145 2.12 5.58 -14.43
N GLU A 146 3.40 5.45 -14.81
CA GLU A 146 4.50 5.56 -13.86
C GLU A 146 4.62 7.00 -13.35
N LEU A 147 4.64 7.16 -12.03
CA LEU A 147 4.79 8.45 -11.38
C LEU A 147 6.27 8.79 -11.29
N GLN A 148 6.65 9.97 -11.74
CA GLN A 148 8.02 10.43 -11.59
C GLN A 148 8.27 10.87 -10.14
N PRO A 149 9.39 10.46 -9.52
CA PRO A 149 9.77 10.98 -8.20
C PRO A 149 9.88 12.51 -8.28
N ARG A 150 9.40 13.20 -7.26
CA ARG A 150 9.68 14.63 -7.17
C ARG A 150 11.18 14.82 -7.03
N GLU A 151 11.79 15.60 -7.92
CA GLU A 151 13.15 16.06 -7.68
C GLU A 151 13.14 16.82 -6.34
N LYS A 152 14.00 16.37 -5.42
CA LYS A 152 14.20 17.09 -4.16
C LYS A 152 14.96 18.37 -4.51
N GLU A 153 14.28 19.51 -4.42
CA GLU A 153 14.91 20.83 -4.42
C GLU A 153 15.88 20.99 -3.22
#